data_a0eff81007855ebff0b8d4e6d29e89c0
#
_entry.id   a0eff81007855ebff0b8d4e6d29e89c0
#
_cell.length_a   1.000
_cell.length_b   1.000
_cell.length_c   1.000
_cell.angle_alpha   90.00
_cell.angle_beta   90.00
_cell.angle_gamma   90.00
#
_symmetry.space_group_name_H-M   'P 1'
#
loop_
_entity.id
_entity.type
_entity.pdbx_description
1 polymer ?
#
loop_
_entity_poly.entity_id
_entity_poly.type
_entity_poly.pdbx_seq_one_letter_code
_entity_poly.pdbx_strand_id
1 'polypeptide(L)'
;SEMCIRDSSIASANSGGEFGAYMKFAGYDMIFIEGAAEKPVYLEIVNGHVEIKDASDLWGRNVFDTTRILKSRVKGENVSVACIGPAGENLVLFANIMNDEHRAAGRTGIGAIMGSKKLKAIVVSGNQKPQIANPEGFRELSKNLIERIRKNPVTGGGLPKYGTAVLVNIINQAGMLPYKNWQFGYNPEADKISGETLEKTYLIKRRPCWGCQIGCGRVVKVPFGPYQIMYSEGPEYESIWALGNDTGVMDLAAVIKANHLCDELGLDTISMGSTIATAMELYEKGYIPEEDLQGMDMKFGNAAALVEAVWRTAYKAGFGAKLALGSKRLAEMYGAPELSMSVKGLEMPAYDPRGSKGIGLNYATANRGGCHVTGYTISPEILGLPQKIDPLTPEGKAQWVKIFQDLTSVVNSAVNCLFATFEIGAKDYADLFNTIAGFNFTDSDVLKIGERIYNLERYIMSLYGFGAKDDTLPPSCLLYTSDAADE
;
A
#
# COMPACT_ATOMS: atom_id res chain seq x y z
N SER A 1 -17.12 2.25 11.09
CA SER A 1 -16.00 2.61 10.20
C SER A 1 -16.05 4.11 9.98
N GLU A 2 -15.09 4.82 10.48
CA GLU A 2 -14.95 6.23 10.14
C GLU A 2 -14.56 6.32 8.67
N MET A 3 -15.23 7.23 7.99
CA MET A 3 -14.94 7.52 6.60
C MET A 3 -13.53 8.08 6.48
N CYS A 4 -12.86 7.76 5.40
CA CYS A 4 -11.58 8.34 5.08
C CYS A 4 -11.67 9.88 5.15
N ILE A 5 -10.88 10.50 6.00
CA ILE A 5 -10.82 11.98 6.13
C ILE A 5 -10.52 12.61 4.77
N ARG A 6 -9.80 11.88 3.91
CA ARG A 6 -9.36 12.34 2.61
C ARG A 6 -10.52 12.48 1.61
N ASP A 7 -11.29 11.43 1.39
CA ASP A 7 -12.14 11.32 0.20
C ASP A 7 -13.58 10.93 0.50
N SER A 8 -13.91 10.83 1.79
CA SER A 8 -15.25 10.42 2.26
C SER A 8 -15.69 9.01 1.81
N SER A 9 -14.75 8.20 1.29
CA SER A 9 -14.96 6.78 0.95
C SER A 9 -14.59 5.86 2.12
N ILE A 10 -14.86 4.56 1.97
CA ILE A 10 -14.43 3.58 2.96
C ILE A 10 -12.90 3.47 2.96
N ALA A 11 -12.29 3.56 4.15
CA ALA A 11 -10.86 3.38 4.31
C ALA A 11 -10.52 1.92 4.63
N SER A 12 -9.54 1.37 3.94
CA SER A 12 -9.03 0.02 4.19
C SER A 12 -7.53 -0.02 3.86
N ALA A 13 -6.72 -0.54 4.78
CA ALA A 13 -5.30 -0.77 4.55
C ALA A 13 -4.83 -2.01 5.30
N ASN A 14 -3.87 -2.74 4.72
CA ASN A 14 -3.30 -3.95 5.28
C ASN A 14 -1.80 -3.75 5.50
N SER A 15 -1.26 -4.34 6.54
CA SER A 15 0.16 -4.32 6.84
C SER A 15 0.71 -5.72 7.07
N GLY A 16 1.91 -5.96 6.57
CA GLY A 16 2.70 -7.15 6.90
C GLY A 16 3.42 -7.00 8.24
N GLY A 17 4.47 -7.81 8.44
CA GLY A 17 5.32 -7.73 9.63
C GLY A 17 4.92 -8.71 10.72
N GLU A 18 4.98 -8.26 11.96
CA GLU A 18 4.84 -9.07 13.16
C GLU A 18 3.60 -8.68 14.00
N PHE A 19 3.10 -7.44 13.82
CA PHE A 19 2.07 -6.85 14.68
C PHE A 19 0.80 -7.70 14.78
N GLY A 20 0.26 -8.18 13.67
CA GLY A 20 -0.98 -8.98 13.66
C GLY A 20 -0.82 -10.29 14.44
N ALA A 21 0.32 -10.98 14.29
CA ALA A 21 0.62 -12.19 15.02
C ALA A 21 0.78 -11.91 16.53
N TYR A 22 1.49 -10.84 16.88
CA TYR A 22 1.74 -10.51 18.29
C TYR A 22 0.49 -9.96 18.98
N MET A 23 -0.40 -9.29 18.25
CA MET A 23 -1.73 -8.95 18.76
C MET A 23 -2.53 -10.20 19.10
N LYS A 24 -2.49 -11.22 18.24
CA LYS A 24 -3.11 -12.52 18.53
C LYS A 24 -2.48 -13.20 19.75
N PHE A 25 -1.16 -13.14 19.91
CA PHE A 25 -0.47 -13.66 21.08
C PHE A 25 -0.75 -12.85 22.35
N ALA A 26 -1.10 -11.58 22.22
CA ALA A 26 -1.58 -10.75 23.32
C ALA A 26 -3.02 -11.07 23.74
N GLY A 27 -3.73 -11.94 22.98
CA GLY A 27 -5.08 -12.41 23.31
C GLY A 27 -6.22 -11.69 22.58
N TYR A 28 -5.92 -10.88 21.57
CA TYR A 28 -6.93 -10.09 20.84
C TYR A 28 -6.95 -10.40 19.35
N ASP A 29 -8.16 -10.46 18.80
CA ASP A 29 -8.42 -10.61 17.37
C ASP A 29 -8.74 -9.27 16.70
N MET A 30 -9.24 -8.31 17.46
CA MET A 30 -9.76 -7.04 16.94
C MET A 30 -9.69 -5.96 18.02
N ILE A 31 -9.49 -4.72 17.59
CA ILE A 31 -9.50 -3.52 18.43
C ILE A 31 -10.41 -2.49 17.76
N PHE A 32 -11.46 -2.06 18.46
CA PHE A 32 -12.31 -0.94 18.06
C PHE A 32 -11.90 0.30 18.85
N ILE A 33 -11.69 1.44 18.14
CA ILE A 33 -11.25 2.68 18.74
C ILE A 33 -12.26 3.78 18.38
N GLU A 34 -13.01 4.22 19.38
CA GLU A 34 -14.00 5.31 19.25
C GLU A 34 -13.53 6.55 20.02
N GLY A 35 -14.06 7.72 19.63
CA GLY A 35 -13.72 8.99 20.25
C GLY A 35 -12.29 9.46 19.98
N ALA A 36 -11.87 10.49 20.70
CA ALA A 36 -10.54 11.09 20.67
C ALA A 36 -10.08 11.45 22.09
N ALA A 37 -8.79 11.32 22.35
CA ALA A 37 -8.19 11.72 23.63
C ALA A 37 -8.02 13.25 23.70
N GLU A 38 -8.01 13.81 24.92
CA GLU A 38 -7.74 15.24 25.14
C GLU A 38 -6.27 15.59 24.91
N LYS A 39 -5.37 14.66 25.19
CA LYS A 39 -3.91 14.76 25.03
C LYS A 39 -3.38 13.51 24.32
N PRO A 40 -2.13 13.54 23.78
CA PRO A 40 -1.54 12.36 23.13
C PRO A 40 -1.50 11.14 24.05
N VAL A 41 -1.95 10.00 23.52
CA VAL A 41 -1.95 8.72 24.22
C VAL A 41 -1.41 7.60 23.33
N TYR A 42 -1.02 6.49 23.96
CA TYR A 42 -0.82 5.22 23.28
C TYR A 42 -1.56 4.10 24.02
N LEU A 43 -1.94 3.08 23.27
CA LEU A 43 -2.58 1.88 23.80
C LEU A 43 -1.50 0.80 24.02
N GLU A 44 -1.43 0.26 25.22
CA GLU A 44 -0.53 -0.84 25.58
C GLU A 44 -1.35 -2.09 25.89
N ILE A 45 -1.06 -3.19 25.19
CA ILE A 45 -1.75 -4.48 25.33
C ILE A 45 -0.70 -5.54 25.61
N VAL A 46 -0.64 -6.02 26.85
CA VAL A 46 0.35 -7.01 27.30
C VAL A 46 -0.36 -8.20 27.95
N ASN A 47 -0.27 -9.39 27.35
CA ASN A 47 -0.85 -10.63 27.88
C ASN A 47 -2.33 -10.51 28.30
N GLY A 48 -3.14 -9.82 27.50
CA GLY A 48 -4.57 -9.60 27.75
C GLY A 48 -4.88 -8.38 28.63
N HIS A 49 -3.88 -7.74 29.24
CA HIS A 49 -4.07 -6.50 29.98
C HIS A 49 -3.95 -5.28 29.05
N VAL A 50 -4.91 -4.35 29.16
CA VAL A 50 -5.03 -3.19 28.29
C VAL A 50 -4.94 -1.91 29.10
N GLU A 51 -4.04 -1.00 28.73
CA GLU A 51 -3.89 0.31 29.35
C GLU A 51 -3.79 1.41 28.30
N ILE A 52 -4.42 2.55 28.57
CA ILE A 52 -4.21 3.81 27.80
C ILE A 52 -3.19 4.63 28.57
N LYS A 53 -2.07 4.94 27.94
CA LYS A 53 -0.93 5.63 28.57
C LYS A 53 -0.66 6.98 27.89
N ASP A 54 -0.05 7.90 28.64
CA ASP A 54 0.38 9.20 28.14
C ASP A 54 1.46 9.03 27.08
N ALA A 55 1.32 9.72 25.95
CA ALA A 55 2.27 9.73 24.84
C ALA A 55 2.78 11.15 24.54
N SER A 56 2.66 12.10 25.48
CA SER A 56 3.06 13.50 25.26
C SER A 56 4.55 13.65 24.93
N ASP A 57 5.40 12.78 25.45
CA ASP A 57 6.84 12.75 25.16
C ASP A 57 7.20 12.06 23.85
N LEU A 58 6.23 11.36 23.24
CA LEU A 58 6.36 10.70 21.93
C LEU A 58 5.80 11.55 20.79
N TRP A 59 4.92 12.51 21.10
CA TRP A 59 4.34 13.37 20.08
C TRP A 59 5.41 14.28 19.46
N GLY A 60 5.43 14.36 18.13
CA GLY A 60 6.47 15.02 17.36
C GLY A 60 7.66 14.11 16.98
N ARG A 61 7.78 12.93 17.59
CA ARG A 61 8.82 11.96 17.21
C ARG A 61 8.46 11.20 15.94
N ASN A 62 9.48 10.86 15.16
CA ASN A 62 9.31 10.02 13.99
C ASN A 62 8.93 8.56 14.36
N VAL A 63 8.59 7.76 13.35
CA VAL A 63 8.18 6.36 13.50
C VAL A 63 9.28 5.51 14.16
N PHE A 64 10.54 5.69 13.75
CA PHE A 64 11.65 4.86 14.23
C PHE A 64 11.95 5.09 15.71
N ASP A 65 12.02 6.36 16.12
CA ASP A 65 12.23 6.70 17.52
C ASP A 65 11.07 6.28 18.40
N THR A 66 9.83 6.50 17.93
CA THR A 66 8.62 6.06 18.64
C THR A 66 8.63 4.55 18.86
N THR A 67 8.93 3.79 17.81
CA THR A 67 9.00 2.31 17.87
C THR A 67 10.07 1.83 18.85
N ARG A 68 11.28 2.38 18.78
CA ARG A 68 12.39 2.00 19.67
C ARG A 68 12.11 2.32 21.13
N ILE A 69 11.59 3.51 21.39
CA ILE A 69 11.24 3.92 22.75
C ILE A 69 10.15 3.01 23.32
N LEU A 70 9.08 2.76 22.58
CA LEU A 70 7.98 1.91 23.07
C LEU A 70 8.41 0.47 23.26
N LYS A 71 9.21 -0.10 22.35
CA LYS A 71 9.79 -1.45 22.53
C LYS A 71 10.68 -1.54 23.77
N SER A 72 11.37 -0.46 24.15
CA SER A 72 12.20 -0.44 25.36
C SER A 72 11.40 -0.31 26.67
N ARG A 73 10.20 0.26 26.61
CA ARG A 73 9.32 0.44 27.78
C ARG A 73 8.57 -0.83 28.16
N VAL A 74 8.20 -1.62 27.16
CA VAL A 74 7.39 -2.82 27.39
C VAL A 74 8.29 -4.01 27.73
N LYS A 75 8.13 -4.53 28.93
CA LYS A 75 8.81 -5.76 29.35
C LYS A 75 7.96 -6.95 28.92
N GLY A 76 8.38 -7.64 27.88
CA GLY A 76 7.64 -8.79 27.34
C GLY A 76 8.35 -9.48 26.20
N GLU A 77 7.87 -10.67 25.86
CA GLU A 77 8.26 -11.37 24.64
C GLU A 77 7.37 -10.90 23.48
N ASN A 78 7.89 -10.94 22.26
CA ASN A 78 7.12 -10.62 21.06
C ASN A 78 6.47 -9.23 21.13
N VAL A 79 7.28 -8.17 21.33
CA VAL A 79 6.82 -6.78 21.35
C VAL A 79 6.77 -6.23 19.93
N SER A 80 5.61 -5.74 19.52
CA SER A 80 5.42 -5.04 18.24
C SER A 80 4.67 -3.73 18.44
N VAL A 81 4.96 -2.75 17.59
CA VAL A 81 4.43 -1.39 17.69
C VAL A 81 3.81 -0.98 16.36
N ALA A 82 2.56 -0.54 16.39
CA ALA A 82 1.93 0.20 15.31
C ALA A 82 1.84 1.68 15.70
N CYS A 83 2.39 2.60 14.92
CA CYS A 83 2.41 4.01 15.28
C CYS A 83 2.27 4.93 14.06
N ILE A 84 1.93 6.19 14.34
CA ILE A 84 1.96 7.27 13.36
C ILE A 84 3.24 8.09 13.51
N GLY A 85 3.72 8.59 12.37
CA GLY A 85 4.78 9.59 12.31
C GLY A 85 4.25 11.03 12.35
N PRO A 86 5.13 12.02 12.15
CA PRO A 86 4.77 13.43 12.04
C PRO A 86 3.67 13.72 11.04
N ALA A 87 3.62 12.98 9.91
CA ALA A 87 2.57 13.15 8.92
C ALA A 87 1.16 12.87 9.49
N GLY A 88 1.01 11.82 10.31
CA GLY A 88 -0.26 11.52 10.98
C GLY A 88 -0.64 12.57 12.00
N GLU A 89 0.31 13.02 12.81
CA GLU A 89 0.10 14.08 13.79
C GLU A 89 -0.30 15.41 13.16
N ASN A 90 0.28 15.73 12.00
CA ASN A 90 -0.03 16.92 11.21
C ASN A 90 -1.24 16.75 10.29
N LEU A 91 -1.95 15.62 10.37
CA LEU A 91 -3.14 15.35 9.58
C LEU A 91 -2.89 15.47 8.06
N VAL A 92 -1.79 14.91 7.57
CA VAL A 92 -1.55 14.75 6.13
C VAL A 92 -2.56 13.74 5.61
N LEU A 93 -3.31 14.07 4.58
CA LEU A 93 -4.49 13.31 4.16
C LEU A 93 -4.19 11.88 3.66
N PHE A 94 -2.93 11.56 3.39
CA PHE A 94 -2.45 10.22 3.04
C PHE A 94 -1.40 9.70 4.02
N ALA A 95 -1.45 10.17 5.28
CA ALA A 95 -0.62 9.60 6.33
C ALA A 95 -0.99 8.15 6.60
N ASN A 96 0.00 7.32 6.90
CA ASN A 96 -0.15 5.90 7.15
C ASN A 96 0.06 5.52 8.63
N ILE A 97 -0.15 4.24 8.95
CA ILE A 97 0.24 3.63 10.21
C ILE A 97 1.40 2.67 9.93
N MET A 98 2.53 2.88 10.59
CA MET A 98 3.72 2.05 10.44
C MET A 98 3.79 1.00 11.53
N ASN A 99 4.14 -0.23 11.15
CA ASN A 99 4.40 -1.34 12.06
C ASN A 99 5.90 -1.63 12.07
N ASP A 100 6.50 -1.66 13.26
CA ASP A 100 7.89 -2.06 13.48
C ASP A 100 8.89 -1.41 12.49
N GLU A 101 8.76 -0.11 12.29
CA GLU A 101 9.59 0.80 11.48
C GLU A 101 9.32 0.74 9.97
N HIS A 102 9.13 -0.43 9.34
CA HIS A 102 9.16 -0.57 7.88
C HIS A 102 7.97 -1.33 7.26
N ARG A 103 6.92 -1.60 8.02
CA ARG A 103 5.70 -2.23 7.51
C ARG A 103 4.53 -1.28 7.62
N ALA A 104 3.96 -0.92 6.49
CA ALA A 104 2.94 0.11 6.43
C ALA A 104 1.54 -0.48 6.23
N ALA A 105 0.56 -0.05 7.04
CA ALA A 105 -0.82 0.05 6.62
C ALA A 105 -0.94 1.37 5.86
N GLY A 106 -0.59 1.33 4.55
CA GLY A 106 -0.10 2.50 3.81
C GLY A 106 -1.19 3.44 3.35
N ARG A 107 -2.19 2.92 2.65
CA ARG A 107 -3.09 3.75 1.85
C ARG A 107 -4.32 4.24 2.62
N THR A 108 -5.07 5.17 2.01
CA THR A 108 -6.36 5.72 2.46
C THR A 108 -6.33 6.69 3.67
N GLY A 109 -5.14 7.12 4.10
CA GLY A 109 -5.02 8.19 5.11
C GLY A 109 -5.39 7.80 6.54
N ILE A 110 -5.37 6.50 6.88
CA ILE A 110 -5.73 6.02 8.22
C ILE A 110 -4.82 6.55 9.34
N GLY A 111 -3.58 6.95 9.01
CA GLY A 111 -2.68 7.62 9.95
C GLY A 111 -3.19 9.00 10.39
N ALA A 112 -3.83 9.74 9.48
CA ALA A 112 -4.46 11.01 9.83
C ALA A 112 -5.67 10.82 10.75
N ILE A 113 -6.45 9.74 10.57
CA ILE A 113 -7.55 9.37 11.48
C ILE A 113 -6.99 9.09 12.88
N MET A 114 -5.92 8.31 12.97
CA MET A 114 -5.26 8.00 14.24
C MET A 114 -4.70 9.28 14.90
N GLY A 115 -4.12 10.19 14.11
CA GLY A 115 -3.65 11.51 14.56
C GLY A 115 -4.78 12.40 15.06
N SER A 116 -5.92 12.46 14.40
CA SER A 116 -7.09 13.23 14.81
C SER A 116 -7.67 12.75 16.15
N LYS A 117 -7.47 11.47 16.50
CA LYS A 117 -7.82 10.88 17.80
C LYS A 117 -6.74 11.10 18.87
N LYS A 118 -5.63 11.74 18.54
CA LYS A 118 -4.43 11.87 19.37
C LYS A 118 -3.89 10.52 19.87
N LEU A 119 -4.09 9.46 19.10
CA LEU A 119 -3.54 8.13 19.35
C LEU A 119 -2.20 8.00 18.64
N LYS A 120 -1.10 8.05 19.38
CA LYS A 120 0.26 7.98 18.83
C LYS A 120 0.65 6.59 18.39
N ALA A 121 0.30 5.59 19.21
CA ALA A 121 0.72 4.22 18.98
C ALA A 121 -0.21 3.18 19.61
N ILE A 122 -0.09 1.94 19.13
CA ILE A 122 -0.60 0.74 19.75
C ILE A 122 0.59 -0.21 19.94
N VAL A 123 0.82 -0.67 21.16
CA VAL A 123 1.88 -1.62 21.49
C VAL A 123 1.26 -2.93 21.91
N VAL A 124 1.71 -4.02 21.35
CA VAL A 124 1.22 -5.36 21.66
C VAL A 124 2.36 -6.26 22.08
N SER A 125 2.12 -7.09 23.09
CA SER A 125 3.06 -8.13 23.55
C SER A 125 2.31 -9.30 24.15
N GLY A 126 2.73 -10.52 23.83
CA GLY A 126 2.12 -11.73 24.40
C GLY A 126 2.74 -13.01 23.91
N ASN A 127 2.35 -14.11 24.55
CA ASN A 127 2.82 -15.45 24.23
C ASN A 127 1.68 -16.50 24.18
N GLN A 128 0.41 -16.06 24.17
CA GLN A 128 -0.73 -16.95 24.04
C GLN A 128 -0.70 -17.68 22.69
N LYS A 129 -1.10 -18.95 22.71
CA LYS A 129 -1.22 -19.75 21.50
C LYS A 129 -2.69 -19.80 21.06
N PRO A 130 -2.98 -19.56 19.77
CA PRO A 130 -4.33 -19.74 19.24
C PRO A 130 -4.79 -21.19 19.43
N GLN A 131 -6.06 -21.37 19.76
CA GLN A 131 -6.69 -22.69 19.74
C GLN A 131 -7.05 -23.04 18.30
N ILE A 132 -6.78 -24.27 17.90
CA ILE A 132 -7.06 -24.81 16.57
C ILE A 132 -8.02 -25.97 16.73
N ALA A 133 -9.13 -25.95 15.98
CA ALA A 133 -10.17 -26.97 16.08
C ALA A 133 -9.68 -28.36 15.66
N ASN A 134 -8.89 -28.44 14.59
CA ASN A 134 -8.26 -29.69 14.12
C ASN A 134 -6.75 -29.47 13.93
N PRO A 135 -5.90 -29.63 14.98
CA PRO A 135 -4.47 -29.35 14.90
C PRO A 135 -3.70 -30.28 13.95
N GLU A 136 -4.11 -31.53 13.80
CA GLU A 136 -3.45 -32.48 12.90
C GLU A 136 -3.75 -32.14 11.44
N GLY A 137 -5.03 -31.96 11.09
CA GLY A 137 -5.44 -31.53 9.75
C GLY A 137 -4.82 -30.20 9.36
N PHE A 138 -4.74 -29.23 10.30
CA PHE A 138 -4.08 -27.94 10.04
C PHE A 138 -2.58 -28.11 9.76
N ARG A 139 -1.89 -29.00 10.46
CA ARG A 139 -0.45 -29.27 10.23
C ARG A 139 -0.20 -29.87 8.86
N GLU A 140 -1.01 -30.84 8.45
CA GLU A 140 -0.92 -31.49 7.15
C GLU A 140 -1.22 -30.51 6.00
N LEU A 141 -2.34 -29.78 6.12
CA LEU A 141 -2.72 -28.74 5.15
C LEU A 141 -1.64 -27.66 5.01
N SER A 142 -1.15 -27.12 6.13
CA SER A 142 -0.08 -26.11 6.14
C SER A 142 1.19 -26.60 5.45
N LYS A 143 1.59 -27.86 5.67
CA LYS A 143 2.75 -28.45 5.00
C LYS A 143 2.56 -28.50 3.49
N ASN A 144 1.39 -28.93 3.03
CA ASN A 144 1.05 -28.95 1.59
C ASN A 144 1.06 -27.55 0.97
N LEU A 145 0.39 -26.58 1.61
CA LEU A 145 0.34 -25.20 1.11
C LEU A 145 1.73 -24.56 1.06
N ILE A 146 2.58 -24.77 2.07
CA ILE A 146 3.96 -24.28 2.08
C ILE A 146 4.76 -24.87 0.91
N GLU A 147 4.60 -26.15 0.63
CA GLU A 147 5.29 -26.81 -0.49
C GLU A 147 4.84 -26.24 -1.83
N ARG A 148 3.54 -26.04 -2.03
CA ARG A 148 2.96 -25.41 -3.24
C ARG A 148 3.48 -23.98 -3.41
N ILE A 149 3.44 -23.13 -2.37
CA ILE A 149 3.98 -21.76 -2.38
C ILE A 149 5.45 -21.73 -2.81
N ARG A 150 6.26 -22.68 -2.33
CA ARG A 150 7.69 -22.75 -2.67
C ARG A 150 7.95 -23.18 -4.10
N LYS A 151 7.07 -23.99 -4.70
CA LYS A 151 7.19 -24.47 -6.07
C LYS A 151 6.65 -23.48 -7.11
N ASN A 152 5.76 -22.60 -6.73
CA ASN A 152 5.17 -21.61 -7.62
C ASN A 152 6.22 -20.61 -8.12
N PRO A 153 6.32 -20.32 -9.43
CA PRO A 153 7.37 -19.46 -9.98
C PRO A 153 7.35 -18.02 -9.48
N VAL A 154 6.18 -17.52 -9.08
CA VAL A 154 6.04 -16.16 -8.51
C VAL A 154 6.43 -16.16 -7.03
N THR A 155 5.76 -16.98 -6.21
CA THR A 155 5.93 -16.96 -4.74
C THR A 155 7.20 -17.69 -4.28
N GLY A 156 7.70 -18.65 -5.03
CA GLY A 156 8.96 -19.37 -4.76
C GLY A 156 10.16 -18.88 -5.59
N GLY A 157 9.93 -18.05 -6.61
CA GLY A 157 10.95 -17.57 -7.55
C GLY A 157 11.18 -16.05 -7.51
N GLY A 158 10.37 -15.29 -8.24
CA GLY A 158 10.57 -13.85 -8.44
C GLY A 158 10.46 -13.03 -7.16
N LEU A 159 9.39 -13.24 -6.37
CA LEU A 159 9.17 -12.52 -5.12
C LEU A 159 10.26 -12.74 -4.06
N PRO A 160 10.76 -13.97 -3.79
CA PRO A 160 11.87 -14.16 -2.88
C PRO A 160 13.17 -13.47 -3.32
N LYS A 161 13.42 -13.38 -4.62
CA LYS A 161 14.67 -12.84 -5.17
C LYS A 161 14.65 -11.32 -5.25
N TYR A 162 13.63 -10.76 -5.90
CA TYR A 162 13.57 -9.34 -6.22
C TYR A 162 12.49 -8.58 -5.44
N GLY A 163 11.66 -9.28 -4.65
CA GLY A 163 10.45 -8.72 -4.08
C GLY A 163 9.48 -8.29 -5.16
N THR A 164 8.55 -7.41 -4.84
CA THR A 164 7.61 -6.85 -5.83
C THR A 164 8.30 -6.02 -6.91
N ALA A 165 9.52 -5.52 -6.67
CA ALA A 165 10.30 -4.76 -7.64
C ALA A 165 10.62 -5.54 -8.93
N VAL A 166 10.47 -6.88 -8.94
CA VAL A 166 10.51 -7.70 -10.16
C VAL A 166 9.55 -7.21 -11.24
N LEU A 167 8.46 -6.54 -10.85
CA LEU A 167 7.44 -6.06 -11.78
C LEU A 167 7.86 -4.84 -12.59
N VAL A 168 8.88 -4.08 -12.21
CA VAL A 168 9.30 -2.86 -12.94
C VAL A 168 9.56 -3.18 -14.41
N ASN A 169 10.47 -4.09 -14.69
CA ASN A 169 10.82 -4.46 -16.06
C ASN A 169 9.68 -5.20 -16.78
N ILE A 170 8.95 -6.06 -16.07
CA ILE A 170 7.82 -6.83 -16.65
C ILE A 170 6.71 -5.88 -17.15
N ILE A 171 6.31 -4.94 -16.31
CA ILE A 171 5.22 -4.02 -16.63
C ILE A 171 5.67 -2.96 -17.65
N ASN A 172 6.94 -2.51 -17.57
CA ASN A 172 7.51 -1.61 -18.56
C ASN A 172 7.57 -2.24 -19.96
N GLN A 173 8.00 -3.50 -20.07
CA GLN A 173 8.03 -4.24 -21.34
C GLN A 173 6.62 -4.47 -21.92
N ALA A 174 5.61 -4.54 -21.05
CA ALA A 174 4.21 -4.62 -21.47
C ALA A 174 3.62 -3.25 -21.91
N GLY A 175 4.41 -2.16 -21.87
CA GLY A 175 3.93 -0.82 -22.19
C GLY A 175 2.94 -0.24 -21.18
N MET A 176 2.97 -0.73 -19.94
CA MET A 176 1.97 -0.44 -18.92
C MET A 176 2.54 0.20 -17.65
N LEU A 177 3.82 0.60 -17.65
CA LEU A 177 4.45 1.29 -16.53
C LEU A 177 4.29 2.80 -16.69
N PRO A 178 3.35 3.45 -15.99
CA PRO A 178 3.11 4.87 -16.17
C PRO A 178 4.37 5.70 -15.87
N TYR A 179 4.64 6.71 -16.70
CA TYR A 179 5.82 7.56 -16.60
C TYR A 179 5.43 9.03 -16.71
N LYS A 180 6.01 9.87 -15.84
CA LYS A 180 5.76 11.32 -15.75
C LYS A 180 4.28 11.66 -15.65
N ASN A 181 3.68 11.35 -14.53
CA ASN A 181 2.25 11.54 -14.24
C ASN A 181 1.36 10.95 -15.35
N TRP A 182 1.64 9.69 -15.76
CA TRP A 182 0.83 8.93 -16.73
C TRP A 182 0.84 9.47 -18.18
N GLN A 183 1.76 10.38 -18.51
CA GLN A 183 1.90 10.88 -19.88
C GLN A 183 2.34 9.77 -20.85
N PHE A 184 3.13 8.81 -20.37
CA PHE A 184 3.63 7.68 -21.15
C PHE A 184 3.40 6.37 -20.40
N GLY A 185 3.30 5.25 -21.15
CA GLY A 185 3.20 3.89 -20.59
C GLY A 185 4.51 3.11 -20.61
N TYR A 186 5.58 3.70 -21.12
CA TYR A 186 6.90 3.06 -21.28
C TYR A 186 8.03 4.06 -20.95
N ASN A 187 9.07 3.57 -20.30
CA ASN A 187 10.28 4.32 -20.02
C ASN A 187 11.52 3.52 -20.41
N PRO A 188 12.35 3.97 -21.37
CA PRO A 188 13.57 3.25 -21.78
C PRO A 188 14.63 3.15 -20.68
N GLU A 189 14.53 3.97 -19.64
CA GLU A 189 15.46 4.01 -18.51
C GLU A 189 14.96 3.27 -17.26
N ALA A 190 13.79 2.64 -17.29
CA ALA A 190 13.17 2.00 -16.13
C ALA A 190 14.07 0.97 -15.44
N ASP A 191 14.96 0.29 -16.18
CA ASP A 191 15.90 -0.68 -15.60
C ASP A 191 16.84 -0.04 -14.56
N LYS A 192 17.12 1.26 -14.63
CA LYS A 192 17.93 1.97 -13.62
C LYS A 192 17.36 1.88 -12.20
N ILE A 193 16.02 1.72 -12.09
CA ILE A 193 15.29 1.62 -10.83
C ILE A 193 14.61 0.25 -10.66
N SER A 194 15.01 -0.76 -11.44
CA SER A 194 14.44 -2.12 -11.41
C SER A 194 14.80 -2.91 -10.15
N GLY A 195 14.07 -4.02 -9.93
CA GLY A 195 14.38 -4.98 -8.86
C GLY A 195 15.74 -5.64 -9.05
N GLU A 196 16.15 -5.87 -10.30
CA GLU A 196 17.45 -6.41 -10.68
C GLU A 196 18.57 -5.43 -10.33
N THR A 197 18.39 -4.16 -10.61
CA THR A 197 19.35 -3.10 -10.26
C THR A 197 19.43 -2.92 -8.74
N LEU A 198 18.29 -2.95 -8.03
CA LEU A 198 18.24 -2.87 -6.58
C LEU A 198 18.97 -4.05 -5.93
N GLU A 199 18.72 -5.27 -6.39
CA GLU A 199 19.37 -6.50 -5.88
C GLU A 199 20.88 -6.44 -6.05
N LYS A 200 21.35 -6.05 -7.23
CA LYS A 200 22.78 -5.98 -7.56
C LYS A 200 23.52 -4.89 -6.80
N THR A 201 22.86 -3.75 -6.51
CA THR A 201 23.55 -2.53 -6.06
C THR A 201 23.39 -2.26 -4.57
N TYR A 202 22.19 -2.47 -4.01
CA TYR A 202 21.84 -1.98 -2.68
C TYR A 202 21.33 -3.04 -1.71
N LEU A 203 20.97 -4.25 -2.18
CA LEU A 203 20.42 -5.30 -1.32
C LEU A 203 21.49 -5.81 -0.33
N ILE A 204 21.10 -5.90 0.95
CA ILE A 204 21.92 -6.53 2.00
C ILE A 204 21.40 -7.93 2.29
N LYS A 205 20.09 -8.07 2.53
CA LYS A 205 19.45 -9.35 2.88
C LYS A 205 17.93 -9.27 2.69
N ARG A 206 17.29 -10.44 2.64
CA ARG A 206 15.83 -10.54 2.72
C ARG A 206 15.37 -10.44 4.17
N ARG A 207 14.17 -9.91 4.36
CA ARG A 207 13.48 -9.89 5.66
C ARG A 207 12.01 -10.32 5.49
N PRO A 208 11.67 -11.57 5.79
CA PRO A 208 10.30 -12.04 5.77
C PRO A 208 9.46 -11.42 6.88
N CYS A 209 8.13 -11.36 6.69
CA CYS A 209 7.19 -11.15 7.78
C CYS A 209 7.17 -12.39 8.69
N TRP A 210 6.52 -12.27 9.85
CA TRP A 210 6.39 -13.39 10.79
C TRP A 210 5.75 -14.63 10.12
N GLY A 211 6.41 -15.78 10.24
CA GLY A 211 5.93 -17.04 9.67
C GLY A 211 5.86 -17.14 8.15
N CYS A 212 6.29 -16.12 7.41
CA CYS A 212 6.14 -16.03 5.96
C CYS A 212 7.13 -16.93 5.20
N GLN A 213 6.62 -17.72 4.27
CA GLN A 213 7.43 -18.60 3.41
C GLN A 213 7.93 -17.92 2.13
N ILE A 214 7.31 -16.81 1.71
CA ILE A 214 7.65 -16.07 0.49
C ILE A 214 8.90 -15.22 0.72
N GLY A 215 8.91 -14.40 1.80
CA GLY A 215 10.07 -13.60 2.17
C GLY A 215 10.39 -12.50 1.15
N CYS A 216 9.38 -11.75 0.71
CA CYS A 216 9.53 -10.69 -0.30
C CYS A 216 10.19 -9.40 0.24
N GLY A 217 10.26 -9.18 1.55
CA GLY A 217 10.88 -7.99 2.13
C GLY A 217 12.40 -7.96 1.90
N ARG A 218 12.96 -6.77 1.69
CA ARG A 218 14.37 -6.53 1.36
C ARG A 218 14.95 -5.45 2.25
N VAL A 219 16.09 -5.75 2.86
CA VAL A 219 16.91 -4.78 3.56
C VAL A 219 17.93 -4.22 2.58
N VAL A 220 18.01 -2.90 2.49
CA VAL A 220 18.89 -2.18 1.58
C VAL A 220 19.80 -1.20 2.32
N LYS A 221 20.90 -0.81 1.67
CA LYS A 221 21.85 0.18 2.14
C LYS A 221 22.32 1.03 0.96
N VAL A 222 22.30 2.35 1.10
CA VAL A 222 22.97 3.30 0.21
C VAL A 222 24.21 3.78 0.92
N PRO A 223 25.40 3.30 0.56
CA PRO A 223 26.61 3.50 1.37
C PRO A 223 27.22 4.90 1.27
N PHE A 224 26.99 5.61 0.15
CA PHE A 224 27.66 6.89 -0.14
C PHE A 224 26.70 7.87 -0.83
N GLY A 225 27.11 9.14 -0.88
CA GLY A 225 26.43 10.20 -1.62
C GLY A 225 25.37 10.95 -0.81
N PRO A 226 24.65 11.89 -1.46
CA PRO A 226 23.69 12.76 -0.78
C PRO A 226 22.49 12.02 -0.22
N TYR A 227 22.21 10.81 -0.72
CA TYR A 227 21.09 9.96 -0.31
C TYR A 227 21.54 8.78 0.56
N GLN A 228 22.67 8.92 1.27
CA GLN A 228 23.21 7.87 2.13
C GLN A 228 22.20 7.39 3.18
N ILE A 229 22.07 6.05 3.28
CA ILE A 229 21.26 5.35 4.29
C ILE A 229 21.99 4.08 4.68
N MET A 230 22.19 3.85 5.98
CA MET A 230 22.88 2.65 6.46
C MET A 230 21.97 1.44 6.59
N TYR A 231 20.67 1.64 6.75
CA TYR A 231 19.65 0.59 6.84
C TYR A 231 18.30 1.14 6.44
N SER A 232 17.60 0.44 5.55
CA SER A 232 16.19 0.66 5.21
C SER A 232 15.58 -0.65 4.72
N GLU A 233 14.26 -0.72 4.58
CA GLU A 233 13.57 -1.82 3.90
C GLU A 233 12.82 -1.30 2.67
N GLY A 234 12.62 -2.18 1.69
CA GLY A 234 12.05 -1.80 0.41
C GLY A 234 13.08 -1.18 -0.53
N PRO A 235 12.66 -0.28 -1.44
CA PRO A 235 11.26 0.01 -1.76
C PRO A 235 10.54 -1.15 -2.46
N GLU A 236 9.21 -1.19 -2.31
CA GLU A 236 8.34 -2.09 -3.07
C GLU A 236 8.12 -1.55 -4.49
N TYR A 237 7.61 -2.38 -5.42
CA TYR A 237 7.32 -1.98 -6.80
C TYR A 237 6.55 -0.67 -6.93
N GLU A 238 5.45 -0.58 -6.19
CA GLU A 238 4.61 0.62 -6.20
C GLU A 238 5.34 1.87 -5.68
N SER A 239 6.21 1.70 -4.68
CA SER A 239 7.03 2.80 -4.15
C SER A 239 8.12 3.21 -5.13
N ILE A 240 8.77 2.25 -5.79
CA ILE A 240 9.75 2.52 -6.86
C ILE A 240 9.09 3.29 -8.00
N TRP A 241 7.92 2.82 -8.42
CA TRP A 241 7.19 3.47 -9.48
C TRP A 241 6.77 4.89 -9.10
N ALA A 242 6.07 5.06 -7.99
CA ALA A 242 5.50 6.36 -7.63
C ALA A 242 6.58 7.43 -7.35
N LEU A 243 7.63 7.07 -6.59
CA LEU A 243 8.73 7.97 -6.24
C LEU A 243 9.78 8.09 -7.36
N GLY A 244 9.85 7.13 -8.28
CA GLY A 244 10.82 7.08 -9.36
C GLY A 244 10.17 7.36 -10.72
N ASN A 245 9.54 6.35 -11.31
CA ASN A 245 9.07 6.44 -12.69
C ASN A 245 8.02 7.54 -12.90
N ASP A 246 7.06 7.65 -12.00
CA ASP A 246 5.97 8.63 -12.09
C ASP A 246 6.48 10.09 -11.96
N THR A 247 7.50 10.31 -11.12
CA THR A 247 8.19 11.61 -10.97
C THR A 247 9.33 11.83 -11.98
N GLY A 248 9.64 10.83 -12.81
CA GLY A 248 10.76 10.89 -13.75
C GLY A 248 12.16 10.75 -13.11
N VAL A 249 12.25 10.43 -11.82
CA VAL A 249 13.52 10.29 -11.10
C VAL A 249 14.11 8.90 -11.29
N MET A 250 15.17 8.78 -12.07
CA MET A 250 15.85 7.52 -12.38
C MET A 250 17.10 7.27 -11.51
N ASP A 251 17.24 7.97 -10.39
CA ASP A 251 18.25 7.73 -9.37
C ASP A 251 17.68 6.83 -8.26
N LEU A 252 18.04 5.55 -8.30
CA LEU A 252 17.52 4.57 -7.32
C LEU A 252 17.95 4.90 -5.88
N ALA A 253 19.11 5.54 -5.66
CA ALA A 253 19.51 5.97 -4.31
C ALA A 253 18.56 7.06 -3.75
N ALA A 254 18.14 8.02 -4.60
CA ALA A 254 17.16 9.03 -4.23
C ALA A 254 15.78 8.41 -3.96
N VAL A 255 15.36 7.44 -4.78
CA VAL A 255 14.09 6.71 -4.58
C VAL A 255 14.10 5.94 -3.25
N ILE A 256 15.21 5.24 -2.93
CA ILE A 256 15.38 4.57 -1.63
C ILE A 256 15.33 5.58 -0.47
N LYS A 257 15.95 6.75 -0.64
CA LYS A 257 15.93 7.83 0.38
C LYS A 257 14.51 8.37 0.59
N ALA A 258 13.79 8.62 -0.47
CA ALA A 258 12.40 9.11 -0.40
C ALA A 258 11.47 8.06 0.26
N ASN A 259 11.61 6.78 -0.10
CA ASN A 259 10.90 5.68 0.55
C ASN A 259 11.20 5.60 2.05
N HIS A 260 12.48 5.66 2.42
CA HIS A 260 12.91 5.66 3.82
C HIS A 260 12.29 6.81 4.63
N LEU A 261 12.24 8.01 4.04
CA LEU A 261 11.59 9.16 4.66
C LEU A 261 10.07 8.97 4.78
N CYS A 262 9.43 8.32 3.81
CA CYS A 262 8.01 7.98 3.92
C CYS A 262 7.75 7.02 5.09
N ASP A 263 8.61 6.02 5.31
CA ASP A 263 8.52 5.12 6.47
C ASP A 263 8.78 5.88 7.78
N GLU A 264 9.83 6.69 7.83
CA GLU A 264 10.22 7.47 9.01
C GLU A 264 9.15 8.47 9.44
N LEU A 265 8.51 9.13 8.47
CA LEU A 265 7.57 10.23 8.71
C LEU A 265 6.11 9.79 8.70
N GLY A 266 5.81 8.57 8.23
CA GLY A 266 4.47 7.98 8.22
C GLY A 266 3.61 8.42 7.02
N LEU A 267 4.11 8.27 5.78
CA LEU A 267 3.43 8.64 4.53
C LEU A 267 3.20 7.43 3.61
N ASP A 268 2.05 7.41 2.91
CA ASP A 268 1.80 6.51 1.78
C ASP A 268 2.71 6.87 0.61
N THR A 269 3.57 5.97 0.18
CA THR A 269 4.54 6.20 -0.90
C THR A 269 3.87 6.42 -2.26
N ILE A 270 2.75 5.72 -2.55
CA ILE A 270 2.02 5.88 -3.80
C ILE A 270 1.44 7.29 -3.87
N SER A 271 0.65 7.68 -2.85
CA SER A 271 0.04 9.01 -2.83
C SER A 271 1.08 10.12 -2.79
N MET A 272 2.21 9.92 -2.08
CA MET A 272 3.30 10.91 -2.04
C MET A 272 3.91 11.11 -3.43
N GLY A 273 4.35 10.03 -4.08
CA GLY A 273 4.99 10.11 -5.40
C GLY A 273 4.05 10.66 -6.47
N SER A 274 2.82 10.14 -6.56
CA SER A 274 1.84 10.61 -7.54
C SER A 274 1.39 12.06 -7.29
N THR A 275 1.35 12.51 -6.03
CA THR A 275 1.08 13.93 -5.72
C THR A 275 2.24 14.83 -6.18
N ILE A 276 3.49 14.37 -6.00
CA ILE A 276 4.68 15.07 -6.51
C ILE A 276 4.65 15.11 -8.05
N ALA A 277 4.37 13.97 -8.70
CA ALA A 277 4.28 13.89 -10.15
C ALA A 277 3.19 14.83 -10.72
N THR A 278 2.02 14.89 -10.07
CA THR A 278 0.96 15.85 -10.39
C THR A 278 1.45 17.29 -10.22
N ALA A 279 2.17 17.61 -9.15
CA ALA A 279 2.75 18.95 -8.94
C ALA A 279 3.80 19.30 -10.00
N MET A 280 4.63 18.34 -10.40
CA MET A 280 5.61 18.51 -11.47
C MET A 280 4.94 18.83 -12.81
N GLU A 281 3.86 18.12 -13.18
CA GLU A 281 3.12 18.39 -14.40
C GLU A 281 2.37 19.72 -14.35
N LEU A 282 1.74 20.05 -13.21
CA LEU A 282 1.10 21.34 -13.00
C LEU A 282 2.10 22.50 -13.15
N TYR A 283 3.32 22.34 -12.65
CA TYR A 283 4.39 23.34 -12.80
C TYR A 283 4.89 23.42 -14.24
N GLU A 284 5.16 22.29 -14.89
CA GLU A 284 5.61 22.26 -16.30
C GLU A 284 4.60 22.91 -17.24
N LYS A 285 3.30 22.76 -16.95
CA LYS A 285 2.21 23.40 -17.72
C LYS A 285 1.89 24.83 -17.30
N GLY A 286 2.59 25.38 -16.30
CA GLY A 286 2.45 26.76 -15.86
C GLY A 286 1.22 27.04 -14.97
N TYR A 287 0.59 26.02 -14.41
CA TYR A 287 -0.51 26.20 -13.46
C TYR A 287 -0.01 26.61 -12.05
N ILE A 288 1.18 26.16 -11.66
CA ILE A 288 1.78 26.53 -10.36
C ILE A 288 2.76 27.68 -10.60
N PRO A 289 2.53 28.88 -10.01
CA PRO A 289 3.48 29.98 -10.07
C PRO A 289 4.73 29.67 -9.23
N GLU A 290 5.90 30.19 -9.65
CA GLU A 290 7.18 29.88 -9.02
C GLU A 290 7.25 30.31 -7.55
N GLU A 291 6.62 31.44 -7.20
CA GLU A 291 6.52 31.93 -5.83
C GLU A 291 5.82 30.94 -4.85
N ASP A 292 4.88 30.16 -5.34
CA ASP A 292 4.18 29.13 -4.55
C ASP A 292 5.11 27.98 -4.15
N LEU A 293 6.09 27.66 -4.99
CA LEU A 293 7.04 26.58 -4.76
C LEU A 293 8.04 26.84 -3.63
N GLN A 294 8.24 28.11 -3.26
CA GLN A 294 9.14 28.54 -2.20
C GLN A 294 10.55 27.93 -2.33
N GLY A 295 11.09 27.99 -3.55
CA GLY A 295 12.43 27.54 -3.89
C GLY A 295 12.57 26.05 -4.22
N MET A 296 11.49 25.27 -4.25
CA MET A 296 11.51 23.89 -4.73
C MET A 296 11.47 23.85 -6.26
N ASP A 297 12.44 23.22 -6.91
CA ASP A 297 12.46 23.05 -8.37
C ASP A 297 11.64 21.80 -8.77
N MET A 298 10.33 21.97 -8.89
CA MET A 298 9.36 20.90 -9.17
C MET A 298 9.35 20.45 -10.63
N LYS A 299 10.52 20.13 -11.19
CA LYS A 299 10.66 19.56 -12.55
C LYS A 299 10.77 18.06 -12.50
N PHE A 300 10.17 17.38 -13.49
CA PHE A 300 10.35 15.95 -13.67
C PHE A 300 11.84 15.56 -13.69
N GLY A 301 12.17 14.49 -12.94
CA GLY A 301 13.55 13.99 -12.84
C GLY A 301 14.39 14.66 -11.74
N ASN A 302 13.90 15.67 -11.04
CA ASN A 302 14.66 16.33 -9.97
C ASN A 302 14.63 15.51 -8.68
N ALA A 303 15.70 14.74 -8.45
CA ALA A 303 15.84 13.89 -7.28
C ALA A 303 15.93 14.66 -5.94
N ALA A 304 16.50 15.84 -5.95
CA ALA A 304 16.59 16.67 -4.74
C ALA A 304 15.21 17.19 -4.34
N ALA A 305 14.44 17.68 -5.32
CA ALA A 305 13.07 18.12 -5.08
C ALA A 305 12.16 16.98 -4.59
N LEU A 306 12.32 15.76 -5.12
CA LEU A 306 11.61 14.58 -4.64
C LEU A 306 11.83 14.36 -3.13
N VAL A 307 13.08 14.30 -2.70
CA VAL A 307 13.44 14.01 -1.30
C VAL A 307 12.98 15.14 -0.37
N GLU A 308 13.16 16.40 -0.79
CA GLU A 308 12.73 17.57 -0.04
C GLU A 308 11.19 17.63 0.10
N ALA A 309 10.45 17.30 -0.96
CA ALA A 309 8.99 17.30 -0.96
C ALA A 309 8.40 16.33 0.07
N VAL A 310 9.00 15.15 0.24
CA VAL A 310 8.55 14.17 1.26
C VAL A 310 8.63 14.79 2.65
N TRP A 311 9.77 15.39 2.99
CA TRP A 311 9.96 16.02 4.29
C TRP A 311 9.00 17.21 4.51
N ARG A 312 8.94 18.13 3.53
CA ARG A 312 8.05 19.31 3.61
C ARG A 312 6.59 18.90 3.76
N THR A 313 6.16 17.83 3.09
CA THR A 313 4.78 17.33 3.18
C THR A 313 4.44 16.84 4.58
N ALA A 314 5.30 16.03 5.19
CA ALA A 314 5.06 15.48 6.53
C ALA A 314 4.90 16.58 7.59
N TYR A 315 5.66 17.68 7.47
CA TYR A 315 5.62 18.81 8.38
C TYR A 315 4.73 19.97 7.90
N LYS A 316 4.05 19.83 6.74
CA LYS A 316 3.26 20.89 6.10
C LYS A 316 4.04 22.20 5.94
N ALA A 317 5.35 22.11 5.66
CA ALA A 317 6.25 23.25 5.54
C ALA A 317 6.17 23.85 4.12
N GLY A 318 5.78 25.12 4.01
CA GLY A 318 5.70 25.82 2.74
C GLY A 318 4.80 25.11 1.73
N PHE A 319 5.30 24.85 0.52
CA PHE A 319 4.55 24.14 -0.52
C PHE A 319 4.12 22.72 -0.09
N GLY A 320 4.83 22.10 0.86
CA GLY A 320 4.46 20.83 1.45
C GLY A 320 3.06 20.82 2.08
N ALA A 321 2.55 21.97 2.55
CA ALA A 321 1.18 22.08 3.04
C ALA A 321 0.13 21.82 1.92
N LYS A 322 0.43 22.24 0.69
CA LYS A 322 -0.42 21.97 -0.48
C LYS A 322 -0.29 20.50 -0.92
N LEU A 323 0.92 19.95 -0.97
CA LEU A 323 1.16 18.54 -1.26
C LEU A 323 0.44 17.62 -0.26
N ALA A 324 0.34 18.00 1.03
CA ALA A 324 -0.33 17.23 2.07
C ALA A 324 -1.82 16.96 1.81
N LEU A 325 -2.42 17.63 0.84
CA LEU A 325 -3.82 17.47 0.43
C LEU A 325 -4.03 16.29 -0.55
N GLY A 326 -2.96 15.75 -1.15
CA GLY A 326 -3.02 14.74 -2.19
C GLY A 326 -3.29 15.30 -3.59
N SER A 327 -3.11 14.46 -4.63
CA SER A 327 -3.11 14.87 -6.04
C SER A 327 -4.42 15.54 -6.46
N LYS A 328 -5.57 14.99 -6.07
CA LYS A 328 -6.89 15.49 -6.48
C LYS A 328 -7.10 16.95 -6.02
N ARG A 329 -6.98 17.20 -4.72
CA ARG A 329 -7.20 18.55 -4.18
C ARG A 329 -6.15 19.53 -4.62
N LEU A 330 -4.92 19.06 -4.82
CA LEU A 330 -3.85 19.89 -5.39
C LEU A 330 -4.20 20.33 -6.81
N ALA A 331 -4.60 19.41 -7.68
CA ALA A 331 -4.98 19.70 -9.06
C ALA A 331 -6.23 20.59 -9.14
N GLU A 332 -7.24 20.34 -8.31
CA GLU A 332 -8.43 21.19 -8.19
C GLU A 332 -8.06 22.62 -7.75
N MET A 333 -7.14 22.79 -6.79
CA MET A 333 -6.67 24.08 -6.29
C MET A 333 -6.04 24.94 -7.39
N TYR A 334 -5.33 24.31 -8.33
CA TYR A 334 -4.70 25.00 -9.45
C TYR A 334 -5.51 24.98 -10.75
N GLY A 335 -6.78 24.56 -10.68
CA GLY A 335 -7.72 24.65 -11.80
C GLY A 335 -7.50 23.65 -12.93
N ALA A 336 -6.79 22.55 -12.66
CA ALA A 336 -6.53 21.45 -13.62
C ALA A 336 -6.83 20.07 -13.03
N PRO A 337 -8.09 19.81 -12.59
CA PRO A 337 -8.46 18.55 -11.90
C PRO A 337 -8.20 17.30 -12.74
N GLU A 338 -8.17 17.41 -14.07
CA GLU A 338 -7.90 16.32 -15.02
C GLU A 338 -6.47 15.78 -14.92
N LEU A 339 -5.53 16.52 -14.32
CA LEU A 339 -4.15 16.08 -14.11
C LEU A 339 -3.99 15.18 -12.88
N SER A 340 -5.02 15.04 -12.06
CA SER A 340 -5.00 14.06 -10.97
C SER A 340 -5.35 12.66 -11.47
N MET A 341 -4.37 11.78 -11.44
CA MET A 341 -4.52 10.38 -11.83
C MET A 341 -5.08 9.55 -10.66
N SER A 342 -6.32 9.85 -10.27
CA SER A 342 -6.99 9.26 -9.12
C SER A 342 -8.42 8.81 -9.40
N VAL A 343 -8.88 7.77 -8.71
CA VAL A 343 -10.28 7.32 -8.71
C VAL A 343 -10.84 7.51 -7.31
N LYS A 344 -12.00 8.16 -7.18
CA LYS A 344 -12.59 8.51 -5.88
C LYS A 344 -11.58 9.21 -4.96
N GLY A 345 -10.64 9.99 -5.53
CA GLY A 345 -9.60 10.72 -4.81
C GLY A 345 -8.40 9.90 -4.34
N LEU A 346 -8.36 8.59 -4.56
CA LEU A 346 -7.20 7.75 -4.28
C LEU A 346 -6.38 7.56 -5.56
N GLU A 347 -5.10 7.91 -5.54
CA GLU A 347 -4.20 7.81 -6.69
C GLU A 347 -4.12 6.37 -7.20
N MET A 348 -4.11 6.20 -8.53
CA MET A 348 -4.01 4.89 -9.16
C MET A 348 -2.61 4.32 -8.99
N PRO A 349 -2.50 3.00 -8.75
CA PRO A 349 -1.22 2.28 -8.72
C PRO A 349 -0.65 2.04 -10.12
N ALA A 350 0.55 1.52 -10.18
CA ALA A 350 1.48 1.42 -11.29
C ALA A 350 1.09 0.46 -12.43
N TYR A 351 -0.15 0.40 -12.84
CA TYR A 351 -0.62 -0.41 -13.97
C TYR A 351 -1.54 0.41 -14.85
N ASP A 352 -1.09 0.73 -16.06
CA ASP A 352 -1.87 1.57 -16.97
C ASP A 352 -3.15 0.84 -17.44
N PRO A 353 -4.35 1.37 -17.13
CA PRO A 353 -5.61 0.75 -17.52
C PRO A 353 -5.86 0.77 -19.02
N ARG A 354 -5.11 1.57 -19.76
CA ARG A 354 -5.12 1.57 -21.24
C ARG A 354 -4.57 0.26 -21.78
N GLY A 355 -3.57 -0.31 -21.11
CA GLY A 355 -2.92 -1.60 -21.46
C GLY A 355 -3.53 -2.84 -20.78
N SER A 356 -4.44 -2.68 -19.80
CA SER A 356 -5.10 -3.79 -19.11
C SER A 356 -6.51 -3.41 -18.69
N LYS A 357 -7.51 -3.96 -19.38
CA LYS A 357 -8.92 -3.59 -19.19
C LYS A 357 -9.50 -4.08 -17.86
N GLY A 358 -9.03 -5.24 -17.37
CA GLY A 358 -9.48 -5.77 -16.08
C GLY A 358 -9.02 -4.92 -14.92
N ILE A 359 -7.75 -4.49 -14.88
CA ILE A 359 -7.28 -3.59 -13.82
C ILE A 359 -7.98 -2.23 -13.88
N GLY A 360 -8.25 -1.72 -15.10
CA GLY A 360 -9.03 -0.48 -15.27
C GLY A 360 -10.43 -0.59 -14.69
N LEU A 361 -11.14 -1.67 -14.97
CA LEU A 361 -12.45 -1.94 -14.39
C LEU A 361 -12.38 -2.07 -12.86
N ASN A 362 -11.34 -2.73 -12.33
CA ASN A 362 -11.13 -2.81 -10.89
C ASN A 362 -10.86 -1.44 -10.27
N TYR A 363 -10.07 -0.58 -10.88
CA TYR A 363 -9.83 0.79 -10.37
C TYR A 363 -11.13 1.58 -10.27
N ALA A 364 -11.94 1.56 -11.34
CA ALA A 364 -13.20 2.28 -11.39
C ALA A 364 -14.18 1.80 -10.33
N THR A 365 -14.29 0.47 -10.12
CA THR A 365 -15.32 -0.15 -9.26
C THR A 365 -14.87 -0.42 -7.83
N ALA A 366 -13.57 -0.29 -7.52
CA ALA A 366 -13.06 -0.54 -6.17
C ALA A 366 -13.69 0.42 -5.14
N ASN A 367 -14.16 -0.13 -4.03
CA ASN A 367 -14.87 0.62 -2.99
C ASN A 367 -14.01 1.75 -2.40
N ARG A 368 -12.74 1.52 -2.20
CA ARG A 368 -11.81 2.52 -1.63
C ARG A 368 -11.18 3.46 -2.66
N GLY A 369 -11.53 3.36 -3.96
CA GLY A 369 -10.95 4.17 -5.03
C GLY A 369 -9.85 3.47 -5.82
N GLY A 370 -8.89 4.22 -6.41
CA GLY A 370 -7.81 3.67 -7.22
C GLY A 370 -6.97 2.63 -6.45
N CYS A 371 -7.29 1.36 -6.63
CA CYS A 371 -6.69 0.27 -5.86
C CYS A 371 -6.40 -0.95 -6.72
N HIS A 372 -5.13 -1.42 -6.72
CA HIS A 372 -4.75 -2.61 -7.46
C HIS A 372 -5.04 -3.91 -6.69
N VAL A 373 -5.05 -3.89 -5.35
CA VAL A 373 -5.10 -5.12 -4.55
C VAL A 373 -6.50 -5.65 -4.29
N THR A 374 -7.56 -4.87 -4.46
CA THR A 374 -8.93 -5.35 -4.25
C THR A 374 -9.41 -6.30 -5.35
N GLY A 375 -8.84 -6.21 -6.55
CA GLY A 375 -9.15 -7.09 -7.67
C GLY A 375 -7.95 -7.18 -8.62
N TYR A 376 -6.90 -7.89 -8.21
CA TYR A 376 -5.60 -7.90 -8.87
C TYR A 376 -5.59 -8.71 -10.18
N THR A 377 -6.28 -8.22 -11.22
CA THR A 377 -6.38 -8.87 -12.53
C THR A 377 -5.08 -8.86 -13.34
N ILE A 378 -4.05 -8.13 -12.89
CA ILE A 378 -2.68 -8.26 -13.43
C ILE A 378 -2.18 -9.70 -13.33
N SER A 379 -2.65 -10.47 -12.34
CA SER A 379 -2.32 -11.87 -12.22
C SER A 379 -2.70 -12.68 -13.47
N PRO A 380 -3.95 -12.75 -13.95
CA PRO A 380 -4.30 -13.44 -15.19
C PRO A 380 -3.92 -12.66 -16.45
N GLU A 381 -3.95 -11.33 -16.45
CA GLU A 381 -3.70 -10.51 -17.65
C GLU A 381 -2.22 -10.47 -18.03
N ILE A 382 -1.31 -10.34 -17.06
CA ILE A 382 0.13 -10.19 -17.31
C ILE A 382 0.91 -11.41 -16.84
N LEU A 383 0.71 -11.87 -15.59
CA LEU A 383 1.48 -12.97 -15.02
C LEU A 383 0.98 -14.36 -15.46
N GLY A 384 -0.24 -14.46 -16.00
CA GLY A 384 -0.82 -15.71 -16.49
C GLY A 384 -1.34 -16.65 -15.40
N LEU A 385 -1.64 -16.16 -14.21
CA LEU A 385 -2.10 -16.95 -13.07
C LEU A 385 -3.53 -16.57 -12.63
N PRO A 386 -4.42 -17.55 -12.39
CA PRO A 386 -4.25 -19.00 -12.56
C PRO A 386 -4.24 -19.45 -14.02
N GLN A 387 -4.64 -18.58 -14.93
CA GLN A 387 -4.59 -18.79 -16.39
C GLN A 387 -4.39 -17.45 -17.10
N LYS A 388 -3.76 -17.49 -18.28
CA LYS A 388 -3.54 -16.31 -19.11
C LYS A 388 -4.84 -15.87 -19.77
N ILE A 389 -5.15 -14.58 -19.71
CA ILE A 389 -6.22 -13.92 -20.46
C ILE A 389 -5.66 -12.73 -21.23
N ASP A 390 -6.31 -12.34 -22.32
CA ASP A 390 -5.89 -11.16 -23.10
C ASP A 390 -6.17 -9.88 -22.30
N PRO A 391 -5.18 -9.00 -22.03
CA PRO A 391 -5.36 -7.78 -21.27
C PRO A 391 -6.22 -6.72 -21.99
N LEU A 392 -6.31 -6.76 -23.32
CA LEU A 392 -6.93 -5.70 -24.12
C LEU A 392 -8.41 -5.96 -24.45
N THR A 393 -8.88 -7.21 -24.43
CA THR A 393 -10.30 -7.51 -24.64
C THR A 393 -11.14 -7.24 -23.41
N PRO A 394 -12.33 -6.62 -23.54
CA PRO A 394 -13.26 -6.41 -22.42
C PRO A 394 -14.03 -7.68 -22.03
N GLU A 395 -14.12 -8.68 -22.90
CA GLU A 395 -14.90 -9.90 -22.69
C GLU A 395 -14.41 -10.67 -21.47
N GLY A 396 -15.35 -11.04 -20.60
CA GLY A 396 -15.10 -11.81 -19.37
C GLY A 396 -14.43 -11.02 -18.24
N LYS A 397 -14.00 -9.75 -18.43
CA LYS A 397 -13.31 -8.98 -17.41
C LYS A 397 -14.16 -8.75 -16.17
N ALA A 398 -15.44 -8.46 -16.33
CA ALA A 398 -16.36 -8.24 -15.19
C ALA A 398 -16.40 -9.47 -14.27
N GLN A 399 -16.40 -10.67 -14.83
CA GLN A 399 -16.37 -11.92 -14.07
C GLN A 399 -15.05 -12.07 -13.28
N TRP A 400 -13.92 -11.85 -13.96
CA TRP A 400 -12.61 -11.93 -13.32
C TRP A 400 -12.47 -10.92 -12.20
N VAL A 401 -12.82 -9.65 -12.44
CA VAL A 401 -12.77 -8.59 -11.43
C VAL A 401 -13.63 -8.94 -10.23
N LYS A 402 -14.89 -9.40 -10.46
CA LYS A 402 -15.78 -9.83 -9.36
C LYS A 402 -15.17 -10.96 -8.51
N ILE A 403 -14.66 -12.01 -9.15
CA ILE A 403 -14.06 -13.16 -8.42
C ILE A 403 -12.87 -12.69 -7.57
N PHE A 404 -12.01 -11.84 -8.12
CA PHE A 404 -10.85 -11.33 -7.37
C PHE A 404 -11.28 -10.38 -6.24
N GLN A 405 -12.27 -9.53 -6.45
CA GLN A 405 -12.81 -8.63 -5.41
C GLN A 405 -13.43 -9.44 -4.26
N ASP A 406 -14.22 -10.46 -4.57
CA ASP A 406 -14.83 -11.33 -3.58
C ASP A 406 -13.77 -12.11 -2.79
N LEU A 407 -12.83 -12.76 -3.48
CA LEU A 407 -11.75 -13.52 -2.82
C LEU A 407 -10.88 -12.61 -1.96
N THR A 408 -10.50 -11.44 -2.47
CA THR A 408 -9.66 -10.49 -1.71
C THR A 408 -10.36 -9.98 -0.46
N SER A 409 -11.68 -9.80 -0.48
CA SER A 409 -12.46 -9.42 0.71
C SER A 409 -12.33 -10.46 1.82
N VAL A 410 -12.32 -11.75 1.47
CA VAL A 410 -12.08 -12.84 2.43
C VAL A 410 -10.63 -12.85 2.92
N VAL A 411 -9.67 -12.71 2.01
CA VAL A 411 -8.22 -12.66 2.33
C VAL A 411 -7.92 -11.54 3.32
N ASN A 412 -8.48 -10.36 3.08
CA ASN A 412 -8.34 -9.20 3.97
C ASN A 412 -8.97 -9.45 5.35
N SER A 413 -10.16 -10.05 5.39
CA SER A 413 -10.85 -10.38 6.65
C SER A 413 -10.13 -11.48 7.44
N ALA A 414 -9.47 -12.40 6.74
CA ALA A 414 -8.60 -13.42 7.36
C ALA A 414 -7.23 -12.87 7.78
N VAL A 415 -6.95 -11.58 7.52
CA VAL A 415 -5.65 -10.93 7.75
C VAL A 415 -4.49 -11.70 7.11
N ASN A 416 -4.73 -12.25 5.91
CA ASN A 416 -3.72 -13.00 5.17
C ASN A 416 -3.06 -12.12 4.09
N CYS A 417 -1.85 -12.50 3.69
CA CYS A 417 -1.09 -11.81 2.65
C CYS A 417 -1.67 -12.10 1.27
N LEU A 418 -1.94 -11.03 0.49
CA LEU A 418 -2.44 -11.16 -0.89
C LEU A 418 -1.50 -11.99 -1.78
N PHE A 419 -0.18 -11.92 -1.57
CA PHE A 419 0.77 -12.70 -2.41
C PHE A 419 0.60 -14.21 -2.28
N ALA A 420 0.01 -14.70 -1.18
CA ALA A 420 -0.35 -16.10 -1.07
C ALA A 420 -1.38 -16.53 -2.13
N THR A 421 -2.23 -15.61 -2.60
CA THR A 421 -3.27 -15.90 -3.60
C THR A 421 -2.74 -16.19 -5.00
N PHE A 422 -1.45 -15.97 -5.27
CA PHE A 422 -0.82 -16.50 -6.49
C PHE A 422 -0.78 -18.03 -6.55
N GLU A 423 -0.99 -18.70 -5.40
CA GLU A 423 -1.03 -20.15 -5.28
C GLU A 423 -2.28 -20.65 -4.54
N ILE A 424 -2.78 -19.90 -3.56
CA ILE A 424 -3.86 -20.31 -2.66
C ILE A 424 -5.18 -19.69 -3.13
N GLY A 425 -6.16 -20.56 -3.45
CA GLY A 425 -7.48 -20.16 -3.92
C GLY A 425 -8.59 -20.33 -2.88
N ALA A 426 -9.84 -20.08 -3.29
CA ALA A 426 -11.02 -20.14 -2.42
C ALA A 426 -11.18 -21.48 -1.69
N LYS A 427 -10.88 -22.61 -2.39
CA LYS A 427 -10.92 -23.94 -1.75
C LYS A 427 -9.91 -24.06 -0.60
N ASP A 428 -8.70 -23.58 -0.80
CA ASP A 428 -7.67 -23.66 0.26
C ASP A 428 -8.06 -22.81 1.48
N TYR A 429 -8.69 -21.64 1.27
CA TYR A 429 -9.25 -20.83 2.37
C TYR A 429 -10.39 -21.54 3.08
N ALA A 430 -11.28 -22.24 2.36
CA ALA A 430 -12.31 -23.06 3.00
C ALA A 430 -11.69 -24.15 3.89
N ASP A 431 -10.71 -24.88 3.38
CA ASP A 431 -10.00 -25.93 4.12
C ASP A 431 -9.26 -25.36 5.35
N LEU A 432 -8.63 -24.17 5.24
CA LEU A 432 -8.00 -23.48 6.37
C LEU A 432 -9.03 -23.09 7.45
N PHE A 433 -10.16 -22.48 7.07
CA PHE A 433 -11.21 -22.10 8.03
C PHE A 433 -11.82 -23.33 8.70
N ASN A 434 -12.02 -24.43 7.96
CA ASN A 434 -12.57 -25.68 8.48
C ASN A 434 -11.60 -26.31 9.50
N THR A 435 -10.30 -26.31 9.22
CA THR A 435 -9.31 -26.89 10.14
C THR A 435 -9.00 -26.01 11.35
N ILE A 436 -8.97 -24.66 11.18
CA ILE A 436 -8.62 -23.73 12.25
C ILE A 436 -9.79 -23.47 13.18
N ALA A 437 -10.99 -23.20 12.64
CA ALA A 437 -12.15 -22.74 13.40
C ALA A 437 -13.30 -23.75 13.48
N GLY A 438 -13.19 -24.90 12.80
CA GLY A 438 -14.21 -25.94 12.84
C GLY A 438 -15.46 -25.62 12.02
N PHE A 439 -15.33 -24.72 11.02
CA PHE A 439 -16.41 -24.48 10.05
C PHE A 439 -16.59 -25.68 9.10
N ASN A 440 -17.59 -25.59 8.25
CA ASN A 440 -17.82 -26.56 7.17
C ASN A 440 -18.11 -25.78 5.86
N PHE A 441 -17.15 -24.96 5.47
CA PHE A 441 -17.26 -24.13 4.27
C PHE A 441 -16.79 -24.87 3.02
N THR A 442 -17.44 -24.57 1.89
CA THR A 442 -16.99 -24.88 0.55
C THR A 442 -16.29 -23.66 -0.06
N ASP A 443 -15.65 -23.83 -1.20
CA ASP A 443 -15.09 -22.73 -2.00
C ASP A 443 -16.17 -21.71 -2.41
N SER A 444 -17.38 -22.19 -2.74
CA SER A 444 -18.53 -21.34 -3.04
C SER A 444 -18.96 -20.50 -1.83
N ASP A 445 -18.93 -21.06 -0.62
CA ASP A 445 -19.24 -20.31 0.61
C ASP A 445 -18.22 -19.21 0.85
N VAL A 446 -16.94 -19.47 0.62
CA VAL A 446 -15.86 -18.49 0.74
C VAL A 446 -16.10 -17.31 -0.21
N LEU A 447 -16.39 -17.57 -1.48
CA LEU A 447 -16.70 -16.51 -2.45
C LEU A 447 -17.97 -15.73 -2.09
N LYS A 448 -19.00 -16.40 -1.62
CA LYS A 448 -20.23 -15.77 -1.16
C LYS A 448 -20.04 -14.89 0.08
N ILE A 449 -19.17 -15.28 1.00
CA ILE A 449 -18.76 -14.43 2.14
C ILE A 449 -18.08 -13.18 1.62
N GLY A 450 -17.15 -13.31 0.67
CA GLY A 450 -16.47 -12.17 0.04
C GLY A 450 -17.43 -11.24 -0.67
N GLU A 451 -18.37 -11.77 -1.46
CA GLU A 451 -19.41 -11.00 -2.11
C GLU A 451 -20.24 -10.19 -1.11
N ARG A 452 -20.63 -10.79 0.01
CA ARG A 452 -21.37 -10.09 1.08
C ARG A 452 -20.57 -8.95 1.69
N ILE A 453 -19.28 -9.16 1.95
CA ILE A 453 -18.39 -8.13 2.49
C ILE A 453 -18.27 -6.98 1.50
N TYR A 454 -17.95 -7.27 0.24
CA TYR A 454 -17.78 -6.27 -0.80
C TYR A 454 -19.05 -5.43 -1.03
N ASN A 455 -20.21 -6.10 -1.10
CA ASN A 455 -21.49 -5.42 -1.26
C ASN A 455 -21.91 -4.61 0.00
N LEU A 456 -21.55 -5.05 1.20
CA LEU A 456 -21.78 -4.27 2.42
C LEU A 456 -20.96 -2.97 2.41
N GLU A 457 -19.67 -3.05 2.03
CA GLU A 457 -18.86 -1.85 1.83
C GLU A 457 -19.49 -0.92 0.79
N ARG A 458 -19.95 -1.49 -0.34
CA ARG A 458 -20.59 -0.73 -1.40
C ARG A 458 -21.90 -0.07 -0.92
N TYR A 459 -22.70 -0.78 -0.15
CA TYR A 459 -23.90 -0.23 0.47
C TYR A 459 -23.59 0.92 1.42
N ILE A 460 -22.59 0.76 2.29
CA ILE A 460 -22.13 1.84 3.17
C ILE A 460 -21.74 3.07 2.34
N MET A 461 -20.98 2.91 1.28
CA MET A 461 -20.58 4.02 0.41
C MET A 461 -21.80 4.71 -0.23
N SER A 462 -22.84 3.96 -0.62
CA SER A 462 -24.05 4.55 -1.18
C SER A 462 -24.79 5.45 -0.20
N LEU A 463 -24.74 5.15 1.10
CA LEU A 463 -25.31 6.02 2.15
C LEU A 463 -24.56 7.36 2.26
N TYR A 464 -23.33 7.44 1.77
CA TYR A 464 -22.53 8.65 1.71
C TYR A 464 -22.50 9.31 0.33
N GLY A 465 -23.41 8.90 -0.57
CA GLY A 465 -23.64 9.53 -1.86
C GLY A 465 -22.77 9.03 -3.01
N PHE A 466 -21.93 7.99 -2.79
CA PHE A 466 -21.20 7.34 -3.87
C PHE A 466 -22.12 6.41 -4.68
N GLY A 467 -22.00 6.44 -5.99
CA GLY A 467 -22.80 5.63 -6.90
C GLY A 467 -22.09 5.33 -8.22
N ALA A 468 -22.84 4.89 -9.22
CA ALA A 468 -22.32 4.54 -10.53
C ALA A 468 -21.56 5.70 -11.22
N LYS A 469 -21.93 6.94 -10.96
CA LYS A 469 -21.24 8.15 -11.48
C LYS A 469 -19.80 8.28 -11.00
N ASP A 470 -19.47 7.68 -9.85
CA ASP A 470 -18.14 7.74 -9.24
C ASP A 470 -17.27 6.55 -9.67
N ASP A 471 -17.86 5.55 -10.35
CA ASP A 471 -17.17 4.39 -10.90
C ASP A 471 -16.58 4.71 -12.28
N THR A 472 -15.61 5.61 -12.31
CA THR A 472 -14.99 6.07 -13.53
C THR A 472 -13.47 6.19 -13.36
N LEU A 473 -12.76 6.16 -14.48
CA LEU A 473 -11.33 6.44 -14.56
C LEU A 473 -11.09 7.94 -14.81
N PRO A 474 -9.88 8.47 -14.55
CA PRO A 474 -9.50 9.81 -14.95
C PRO A 474 -9.69 10.03 -16.46
N PRO A 475 -10.01 11.26 -16.89
CA PRO A 475 -10.28 11.57 -18.32
C PRO A 475 -9.19 11.09 -19.27
N SER A 476 -7.92 11.26 -18.93
CA SER A 476 -6.78 10.83 -19.74
C SER A 476 -6.71 9.31 -19.98
N CYS A 477 -7.30 8.50 -19.10
CA CYS A 477 -7.40 7.05 -19.32
C CYS A 477 -8.60 6.66 -20.21
N LEU A 478 -9.56 7.55 -20.42
CA LEU A 478 -10.75 7.34 -21.24
C LEU A 478 -10.58 7.87 -22.66
N LEU A 479 -9.64 8.79 -22.86
CA LEU A 479 -9.28 9.32 -24.17
C LEU A 479 -8.38 8.30 -24.88
N TYR A 480 -8.99 7.27 -25.47
CA TYR A 480 -8.31 6.39 -26.41
C TYR A 480 -8.26 7.08 -27.75
N THR A 481 -7.16 7.71 -28.09
CA THR A 481 -6.90 8.12 -29.47
C THR A 481 -6.34 6.90 -30.19
N SER A 482 -6.96 6.52 -31.32
CA SER A 482 -6.50 5.49 -32.23
C SER A 482 -5.12 5.80 -32.85
N ASP A 483 -4.57 6.95 -32.56
CA ASP A 483 -3.36 7.51 -33.15
C ASP A 483 -2.08 7.16 -32.37
N ALA A 484 -2.18 6.51 -31.22
CA ALA A 484 -1.02 6.05 -30.44
C ALA A 484 -0.42 4.71 -30.94
N ALA A 485 -0.94 4.15 -32.03
CA ALA A 485 -0.46 2.92 -32.64
C ALA A 485 0.42 3.16 -33.88
N ASP A 486 0.59 4.40 -34.33
CA ASP A 486 1.28 4.75 -35.57
C ASP A 486 2.56 5.62 -35.40
N GLU A 487 3.09 5.75 -34.14
CA GLU A 487 4.41 6.35 -33.90
C GLU A 487 5.38 5.39 -33.24
#